data_7482ef9f556fc3c597dbf68c4fe82f54
#
_entry.id   7482ef9f556fc3c597dbf68c4fe82f54
#
_cell.length_a   1.000
_cell.length_b   1.000
_cell.length_c   1.000
_cell.angle_alpha   90.00
_cell.angle_beta   90.00
_cell.angle_gamma   90.00
#
_symmetry.space_group_name_H-M   'P 1'
#
loop_
_entity.id
_entity.type
_entity.pdbx_description
1 polymer ?
#
loop_
_entity_poly.entity_id
_entity_poly.type
_entity_poly.pdbx_seq_one_letter_code
_entity_poly.pdbx_strand_id
1 'polypeptide(L)'
;GKIAIPKVKSMKITDIAKTLIDIYGYEVELREVGIREGEKLHEEMISLEESAFTDYSEENYLIGSNRINDKLQSYDSESSLMSSSEVLPFLKENGVV
;
A
#
# COMPACT_ATOMS: atom_id res chain seq x y z
N GLY A 1 0.19 25.19 -5.04
CA GLY A 1 -0.62 24.30 -4.25
C GLY A 1 0.13 23.08 -3.72
N LYS A 2 -0.41 22.50 -2.69
CA LYS A 2 0.12 21.27 -2.09
C LYS A 2 -0.81 20.12 -2.43
N ILE A 3 -0.22 18.94 -2.62
CA ILE A 3 -0.97 17.70 -2.85
C ILE A 3 -0.93 16.87 -1.57
N ALA A 4 -2.08 16.53 -1.02
CA ALA A 4 -2.19 15.68 0.17
C ALA A 4 -2.33 14.21 -0.27
N ILE A 5 -1.44 13.36 0.23
CA ILE A 5 -1.47 11.92 0.00
C ILE A 5 -1.74 11.23 1.33
N PRO A 6 -2.88 10.55 1.51
CA PRO A 6 -3.17 9.81 2.74
C PRO A 6 -2.13 8.71 2.99
N LYS A 7 -1.75 8.53 4.23
CA LYS A 7 -0.90 7.42 4.63
C LYS A 7 -1.76 6.18 4.77
N VAL A 8 -1.63 5.26 3.81
CA VAL A 8 -2.38 4.00 3.82
C VAL A 8 -1.41 2.83 3.71
N LYS A 9 -1.80 1.71 4.27
CA LYS A 9 -1.06 0.46 4.14
C LYS A 9 -1.61 -0.35 2.97
N SER A 10 -0.73 -1.06 2.29
CA SER A 10 -1.10 -2.00 1.23
C SER A 10 -1.13 -3.42 1.76
N MET A 11 -1.75 -4.32 1.00
CA MET A 11 -1.83 -5.75 1.30
C MET A 11 -1.44 -6.56 0.07
N LYS A 12 -0.81 -7.70 0.27
CA LYS A 12 -0.62 -8.66 -0.82
C LYS A 12 -1.98 -9.24 -1.20
N ILE A 13 -2.28 -9.26 -2.49
CA ILE A 13 -3.54 -9.82 -3.00
C ILE A 13 -3.66 -11.31 -2.63
N THR A 14 -2.54 -12.03 -2.61
CA THR A 14 -2.51 -13.44 -2.19
C THR A 14 -2.86 -13.61 -0.71
N ASP A 15 -2.46 -12.68 0.15
CA ASP A 15 -2.82 -12.71 1.58
C ASP A 15 -4.32 -12.48 1.78
N ILE A 16 -4.90 -11.54 1.03
CA ILE A 16 -6.34 -11.30 1.03
C ILE A 16 -7.08 -12.54 0.58
N ALA A 17 -6.67 -13.14 -0.54
CA ALA A 17 -7.29 -14.33 -1.10
C ALA A 17 -7.23 -15.51 -0.13
N LYS A 18 -6.06 -15.79 0.46
CA LYS A 18 -5.89 -16.87 1.44
C LYS A 18 -6.76 -16.66 2.68
N THR A 19 -6.82 -15.43 3.16
CA THR A 19 -7.65 -15.08 4.33
C THR A 19 -9.12 -15.34 4.06
N LEU A 20 -9.63 -14.93 2.90
CA LEU A 20 -11.03 -15.15 2.51
C LEU A 20 -11.33 -16.64 2.30
N ILE A 21 -10.41 -17.39 1.72
CA ILE A 21 -10.54 -18.85 1.55
C ILE A 21 -10.66 -19.53 2.92
N ASP A 22 -9.80 -19.17 3.87
CA ASP A 22 -9.79 -19.73 5.22
C ASP A 22 -11.09 -19.42 5.98
N ILE A 23 -11.59 -18.20 5.86
CA ILE A 23 -12.81 -17.76 6.57
C ILE A 23 -14.05 -18.43 6.01
N TYR A 24 -14.18 -18.47 4.69
CA TYR A 24 -15.40 -18.96 4.04
C TYR A 24 -15.33 -20.44 3.64
N GLY A 25 -14.17 -21.07 3.80
CA GLY A 25 -13.99 -22.49 3.52
C GLY A 25 -14.09 -22.86 2.04
N TYR A 26 -13.75 -21.93 1.14
CA TYR A 26 -13.78 -22.19 -0.29
C TYR A 26 -12.68 -23.16 -0.70
N GLU A 27 -13.03 -24.10 -1.60
CA GLU A 27 -12.07 -24.98 -2.27
C GLU A 27 -11.63 -24.31 -3.56
N VAL A 28 -10.60 -23.44 -3.50
CA VAL A 28 -10.05 -22.75 -4.64
C VAL A 28 -8.54 -22.87 -4.66
N GLU A 29 -7.97 -22.88 -5.87
CA GLU A 29 -6.54 -22.91 -6.10
C GLU A 29 -6.08 -21.53 -6.54
N LEU A 30 -4.98 -21.06 -5.94
CA LEU A 30 -4.33 -19.82 -6.36
C LEU A 30 -3.25 -20.14 -7.37
N ARG A 31 -3.30 -19.51 -8.54
CA ARG A 31 -2.30 -19.67 -9.60
C ARG A 31 -1.59 -18.35 -9.85
N GLU A 32 -0.27 -18.45 -9.96
CA GLU A 32 0.54 -17.33 -10.41
C GLU A 32 0.61 -17.35 -11.93
N VAL A 33 0.13 -16.30 -12.57
CA VAL A 33 0.11 -16.17 -14.04
C VAL A 33 1.14 -15.17 -14.57
N GLY A 34 1.87 -14.52 -13.67
CA GLY A 34 2.86 -13.51 -14.03
C GLY A 34 2.26 -12.12 -14.24
N ILE A 35 3.13 -11.18 -14.59
CA ILE A 35 2.76 -9.78 -14.82
C ILE A 35 2.37 -9.62 -16.29
N ARG A 36 1.20 -9.00 -16.53
CA ARG A 36 0.75 -8.66 -17.87
C ARG A 36 1.39 -7.36 -18.34
N GLU A 37 1.38 -7.13 -19.65
CA GLU A 37 1.87 -5.89 -20.23
C GLU A 37 1.12 -4.69 -19.66
N GLY A 38 1.87 -3.67 -19.24
CA GLY A 38 1.31 -2.46 -18.62
C GLY A 38 1.00 -2.58 -17.13
N GLU A 39 1.07 -3.77 -16.55
CA GLU A 39 0.87 -3.97 -15.12
C GLU A 39 2.16 -3.69 -14.34
N LYS A 40 2.00 -3.17 -13.13
CA LYS A 40 3.10 -2.98 -12.18
C LYS A 40 2.88 -3.84 -10.95
N LEU A 41 3.96 -4.39 -10.43
CA LEU A 41 3.92 -5.15 -9.18
C LEU A 41 3.59 -4.23 -7.99
N HIS A 42 4.14 -3.03 -8.00
CA HIS A 42 3.91 -2.00 -6.99
C HIS A 42 3.62 -0.65 -7.64
N GLU A 43 2.73 0.13 -7.04
CA GLU A 43 2.41 1.48 -7.49
C GLU A 43 3.10 2.52 -6.61
N GLU A 44 3.66 3.53 -7.25
CA GLU A 44 4.35 4.62 -6.58
C GLU A 44 3.38 5.77 -6.31
N MET A 45 3.30 6.19 -5.05
CA MET A 45 2.46 7.31 -4.61
C MET A 45 3.26 8.59 -4.50
N ILE A 46 4.50 8.50 -4.06
CA ILE A 46 5.44 9.62 -3.95
C ILE A 46 6.78 9.15 -4.48
N SER A 47 7.29 9.81 -5.52
CA SER A 47 8.60 9.49 -6.09
C SER A 47 9.73 9.93 -5.16
N LEU A 48 10.94 9.42 -5.40
CA LEU A 48 12.11 9.82 -4.64
C LEU A 48 12.39 11.31 -4.79
N GLU A 49 12.24 11.85 -6.00
CA GLU A 49 12.42 13.29 -6.25
C GLU A 49 11.36 14.12 -5.53
N GLU A 50 10.09 13.71 -5.56
CA GLU A 50 9.01 14.39 -4.86
C GLU A 50 9.20 14.35 -3.34
N SER A 51 9.83 13.30 -2.80
CA SER A 51 10.04 13.16 -1.37
C SER A 51 10.91 14.26 -0.78
N ALA A 52 11.78 14.87 -1.59
CA ALA A 52 12.61 16.01 -1.17
C ALA A 52 11.77 17.23 -0.78
N PHE A 53 10.57 17.36 -1.35
CA PHE A 53 9.66 18.49 -1.14
C PHE A 53 8.36 18.05 -0.44
N THR A 54 8.42 16.91 0.25
CA THR A 54 7.27 16.34 0.95
C THR A 54 7.40 16.56 2.45
N ASP A 55 6.40 17.19 3.04
CA ASP A 55 6.20 17.27 4.47
C ASP A 55 5.18 16.20 4.88
N TYR A 56 5.03 15.93 6.17
CA TYR A 56 4.09 14.91 6.62
C TYR A 56 3.43 15.28 7.93
N SER A 57 2.20 14.83 8.09
CA SER A 57 1.47 14.80 9.34
C SER A 57 1.24 13.35 9.76
N GLU A 58 0.49 13.10 10.85
CA GLU A 58 0.19 11.72 11.28
C GLU A 58 -0.58 10.93 10.24
N GLU A 59 -1.45 11.58 9.46
CA GLU A 59 -2.37 10.92 8.54
C GLU A 59 -2.03 11.11 7.07
N ASN A 60 -1.23 12.13 6.72
CA ASN A 60 -0.99 12.50 5.33
C ASN A 60 0.46 12.85 5.05
N TYR A 61 0.86 12.64 3.79
CA TYR A 61 2.04 13.29 3.20
C TYR A 61 1.57 14.51 2.42
N LEU A 62 2.33 15.59 2.46
CA LEU A 62 2.04 16.83 1.74
C LEU A 62 3.16 17.09 0.74
N ILE A 63 2.88 16.88 -0.55
CA ILE A 63 3.82 17.16 -1.63
C ILE A 63 3.73 18.65 -1.98
N GLY A 64 4.87 19.27 -2.26
CA GLY A 64 4.95 20.68 -2.62
C GLY A 64 5.25 21.59 -1.45
N SER A 65 5.84 21.04 -0.39
CA SER A 65 6.31 21.82 0.74
C SER A 65 7.48 22.73 0.35
N ASN A 66 7.59 23.88 1.01
CA ASN A 66 8.73 24.77 0.84
C ASN A 66 9.97 24.28 1.58
N ARG A 67 9.85 23.26 2.39
CA ARG A 67 10.97 22.64 3.09
C ARG A 67 11.63 21.59 2.21
N ILE A 68 12.94 21.52 2.28
CA ILE A 68 13.71 20.43 1.69
C ILE A 68 13.86 19.36 2.76
N ASN A 69 13.42 18.15 2.43
CA ASN A 69 13.54 17.01 3.31
C ASN A 69 14.89 16.32 3.10
N ASP A 70 15.70 16.20 4.15
CA ASP A 70 17.01 15.55 4.09
C ASP A 70 16.90 14.03 3.92
N LYS A 71 15.77 13.44 4.29
CA LYS A 71 15.54 12.00 4.15
C LYS A 71 14.72 11.72 2.90
N LEU A 72 15.40 11.33 1.83
CA LEU A 72 14.76 10.96 0.58
C LEU A 72 14.21 9.53 0.70
N GLN A 73 12.90 9.38 0.59
CA GLN A 73 12.25 8.09 0.63
C GLN A 73 10.98 8.11 -0.21
N SER A 74 10.92 7.25 -1.22
CA SER A 74 9.70 7.07 -2.01
C SER A 74 8.62 6.39 -1.17
N TYR A 75 7.37 6.67 -1.50
CA TYR A 75 6.20 6.02 -0.91
C TYR A 75 5.47 5.25 -2.00
N ASP A 76 5.41 3.95 -1.86
CA ASP A 76 4.77 3.05 -2.81
C ASP A 76 4.08 1.90 -2.07
N SER A 77 3.41 1.04 -2.81
CA SER A 77 2.71 -0.10 -2.23
C SER A 77 3.63 -1.14 -1.61
N GLU A 78 4.91 -1.18 -1.99
CA GLU A 78 5.90 -2.06 -1.37
C GLU A 78 6.33 -1.55 0.01
N SER A 79 6.67 -0.25 0.10
CA SER A 79 7.12 0.36 1.36
C SER A 79 6.04 0.41 2.43
N SER A 80 4.76 0.39 2.03
CA SER A 80 3.60 0.45 2.93
C SER A 80 2.95 -0.91 3.16
N LEU A 81 3.56 -1.99 2.71
CA LEU A 81 3.00 -3.34 2.77
C LEU A 81 2.82 -3.82 4.20
N MET A 82 1.60 -4.24 4.55
CA MET A 82 1.34 -4.86 5.85
C MET A 82 1.76 -6.33 5.83
N SER A 83 2.09 -6.87 7.03
CA SER A 83 2.42 -8.28 7.17
C SER A 83 1.16 -9.16 7.00
N SER A 84 1.37 -10.44 6.67
CA SER A 84 0.26 -11.40 6.52
C SER A 84 -0.60 -11.50 7.77
N SER A 85 0.00 -11.38 8.95
CA SER A 85 -0.72 -11.44 10.23
C SER A 85 -1.62 -10.24 10.50
N GLU A 86 -1.41 -9.12 9.82
CA GLU A 86 -2.22 -7.90 9.96
C GLU A 86 -3.46 -7.91 9.07
N VAL A 87 -3.52 -8.77 8.05
CA VAL A 87 -4.57 -8.75 7.03
C VAL A 87 -5.95 -9.07 7.62
N LEU A 88 -6.09 -10.16 8.37
CA LEU A 88 -7.37 -10.55 8.94
C LEU A 88 -7.91 -9.51 9.93
N PRO A 89 -7.13 -9.01 10.90
CA PRO A 89 -7.60 -7.94 11.78
C PRO A 89 -8.04 -6.69 11.02
N PHE A 90 -7.31 -6.30 9.98
CA PHE A 90 -7.63 -5.14 9.15
C PHE A 90 -8.97 -5.34 8.41
N LEU A 91 -9.18 -6.50 7.80
CA LEU A 91 -10.43 -6.80 7.09
C LEU A 91 -11.62 -6.82 8.04
N LYS A 92 -11.46 -7.36 9.25
CA LYS A 92 -12.52 -7.35 10.29
C LYS A 92 -12.85 -5.93 10.75
N GLU A 93 -11.84 -5.11 11.01
CA GLU A 93 -12.01 -3.73 11.45
C GLU A 93 -12.74 -2.89 10.41
N ASN A 94 -12.55 -3.18 9.13
CA ASN A 94 -13.17 -2.44 8.02
C ASN A 94 -14.45 -3.09 7.50
N GLY A 95 -14.98 -4.09 8.18
CA GLY A 95 -16.26 -4.69 7.85
C GLY A 95 -16.28 -5.57 6.60
N VAL A 96 -15.13 -6.02 6.14
CA VAL A 96 -15.01 -6.88 4.93
C VAL A 96 -15.35 -8.33 5.29
N VAL A 97 -15.03 -8.75 6.48
CA VAL A 97 -15.28 -10.10 6.99
C VAL A 97 -15.84 -10.08 8.41
#